data_513a01986a9ff4cdb07270569afb5247
#
_entry.id   513a01986a9ff4cdb07270569afb5247
#
_cell.length_a   1.000
_cell.length_b   1.000
_cell.length_c   1.000
_cell.angle_alpha   90.00
_cell.angle_beta   90.00
_cell.angle_gamma   90.00
#
_symmetry.space_group_name_H-M   'P 1'
#
loop_
_entity.id
_entity.type
_entity.pdbx_description
1 polymer ?
#
loop_
_entity_poly.entity_id
_entity_poly.type
_entity_poly.pdbx_seq_one_letter_code
_entity_poly.pdbx_strand_id
1 'polypeptide(L)'
;RVLSVKAAWINFFLVNKDIFLRTLCLIVVNFYFTSAGGKQGAMMLAVNTLLMTLFTIFSYVMDGFAYAGEALSGKYYGAGDKQGLHVTVRNLFQFGFLMAVVFMGIYMIGGTGFLHLLTDDNAVVEAARPYLPWACFIPVVGVTAFILDGVFIGLTDTKGMLFSTVMAMVLFFI
;
A
#
# COMPACT_ATOMS: atom_id res chain seq x y z
N ARG A 1 -14.03 5.74 37.08
CA ARG A 1 -12.66 5.74 36.49
C ARG A 1 -12.22 4.33 36.08
N VAL A 2 -12.49 3.28 36.87
CA VAL A 2 -12.05 1.88 36.54
C VAL A 2 -12.79 1.31 35.32
N LEU A 3 -14.06 1.62 35.10
CA LEU A 3 -14.84 1.20 33.92
C LEU A 3 -14.31 1.84 32.65
N SER A 4 -13.79 3.06 32.70
CA SER A 4 -13.14 3.75 31.60
C SER A 4 -11.85 3.04 31.14
N VAL A 5 -11.07 2.51 32.08
CA VAL A 5 -9.82 1.78 31.79
C VAL A 5 -10.12 0.44 31.10
N LYS A 6 -11.11 -0.32 31.56
CA LYS A 6 -11.55 -1.58 30.93
C LYS A 6 -12.04 -1.38 29.50
N ALA A 7 -12.84 -0.35 29.26
CA ALA A 7 -13.32 -0.01 27.93
C ALA A 7 -12.17 0.37 26.97
N ALA A 8 -11.17 1.12 27.47
CA ALA A 8 -9.98 1.47 26.71
C ALA A 8 -9.15 0.24 26.31
N TRP A 9 -8.96 -0.72 27.22
CA TRP A 9 -8.28 -1.97 26.93
C TRP A 9 -9.03 -2.83 25.90
N ILE A 10 -10.34 -2.94 26.00
CA ILE A 10 -11.16 -3.68 25.03
C ILE A 10 -11.04 -3.05 23.64
N ASN A 11 -11.16 -1.74 23.53
CA ASN A 11 -10.99 -1.03 22.25
C ASN A 11 -9.58 -1.21 21.68
N PHE A 12 -8.55 -1.14 22.51
CA PHE A 12 -7.17 -1.39 22.11
C PHE A 12 -7.01 -2.78 21.49
N PHE A 13 -7.52 -3.84 22.13
CA PHE A 13 -7.45 -5.20 21.58
C PHE A 13 -8.29 -5.38 20.32
N LEU A 14 -9.44 -4.75 20.21
CA LEU A 14 -10.28 -4.82 19.01
C LEU A 14 -9.59 -4.16 17.80
N VAL A 15 -9.03 -2.97 17.98
CA VAL A 15 -8.30 -2.25 16.94
C VAL A 15 -7.08 -3.08 16.48
N ASN A 16 -6.28 -3.56 17.42
CA ASN A 16 -5.09 -4.38 17.08
C ASN A 16 -5.45 -5.68 16.39
N LYS A 17 -6.56 -6.33 16.78
CA LYS A 17 -7.05 -7.54 16.11
C LYS A 17 -7.39 -7.25 14.64
N ASP A 18 -8.08 -6.16 14.35
CA ASP A 18 -8.48 -5.83 12.99
C ASP A 18 -7.25 -5.51 12.11
N ILE A 19 -6.27 -4.78 12.64
CA ILE A 19 -4.99 -4.51 11.98
C ILE A 19 -4.22 -5.83 11.72
N PHE A 20 -4.18 -6.72 12.72
CA PHE A 20 -3.51 -8.01 12.60
C PHE A 20 -4.16 -8.89 11.52
N LEU A 21 -5.50 -9.00 11.51
CA LEU A 21 -6.22 -9.76 10.48
C LEU A 21 -5.99 -9.19 9.08
N ARG A 22 -5.98 -7.86 8.93
CA ARG A 22 -5.64 -7.19 7.67
C ARG A 22 -4.24 -7.58 7.21
N THR A 23 -3.26 -7.52 8.10
CA THR A 23 -1.87 -7.88 7.78
C THR A 23 -1.76 -9.33 7.32
N LEU A 24 -2.49 -10.25 7.97
CA LEU A 24 -2.56 -11.65 7.53
C LEU A 24 -3.13 -11.78 6.11
N CYS A 25 -4.20 -11.05 5.77
CA CYS A 25 -4.76 -11.05 4.41
C CYS A 25 -3.70 -10.61 3.38
N LEU A 26 -2.96 -9.55 3.66
CA LEU A 26 -1.90 -9.05 2.77
C LEU A 26 -0.75 -10.07 2.63
N ILE A 27 -0.35 -10.72 3.72
CA ILE A 27 0.68 -11.77 3.69
C ILE A 27 0.22 -12.95 2.83
N VAL A 28 -1.04 -13.40 2.96
CA VAL A 28 -1.59 -14.49 2.16
C VAL A 28 -1.57 -14.15 0.66
N VAL A 29 -1.98 -12.95 0.27
CA VAL A 29 -1.94 -12.50 -1.12
C VAL A 29 -0.52 -12.47 -1.66
N ASN A 30 0.44 -11.88 -0.90
CA ASN A 30 1.84 -11.82 -1.30
C ASN A 30 2.47 -13.23 -1.42
N PHE A 31 2.19 -14.10 -0.46
CA PHE A 31 2.68 -15.48 -0.49
C PHE A 31 2.13 -16.24 -1.70
N TYR A 32 0.85 -16.11 -1.99
CA TYR A 32 0.23 -16.73 -3.18
C TYR A 32 0.85 -16.20 -4.46
N PHE A 33 1.02 -14.88 -4.61
CA PHE A 33 1.63 -14.26 -5.78
C PHE A 33 3.06 -14.77 -6.03
N THR A 34 3.86 -14.80 -4.97
CA THR A 34 5.25 -15.32 -5.04
C THR A 34 5.27 -16.81 -5.38
N SER A 35 4.40 -17.61 -4.75
CA SER A 35 4.29 -19.04 -5.01
C SER A 35 3.83 -19.33 -6.45
N ALA A 36 2.89 -18.56 -6.97
CA ALA A 36 2.42 -18.68 -8.35
C ALA A 36 3.54 -18.37 -9.35
N GLY A 37 4.34 -17.32 -9.08
CA GLY A 37 5.54 -17.01 -9.88
C GLY A 37 6.57 -18.12 -9.85
N GLY A 38 6.83 -18.70 -8.67
CA GLY A 38 7.77 -19.83 -8.53
C GLY A 38 7.34 -21.09 -9.30
N LYS A 39 6.04 -21.36 -9.43
CA LYS A 39 5.52 -22.48 -10.23
C LYS A 39 5.75 -22.30 -11.73
N GLN A 40 5.91 -21.08 -12.22
CA GLN A 40 6.18 -20.78 -13.63
C GLN A 40 7.67 -20.86 -13.97
N GLY A 41 8.52 -21.15 -13.00
CA GLY A 41 9.97 -21.31 -13.16
C GLY A 41 10.79 -20.17 -12.56
N ALA A 42 12.08 -20.42 -12.42
CA ALA A 42 13.00 -19.50 -11.74
C ALA A 42 13.09 -18.12 -12.45
N MET A 43 13.02 -18.08 -13.77
CA MET A 43 13.05 -16.85 -14.55
C MET A 43 11.85 -15.96 -14.22
N MET A 44 10.63 -16.52 -14.21
CA MET A 44 9.42 -15.76 -13.92
C MET A 44 9.39 -15.29 -12.46
N LEU A 45 9.91 -16.09 -11.53
CA LEU A 45 10.07 -15.68 -10.14
C LEU A 45 11.04 -14.48 -10.01
N ALA A 46 12.15 -14.50 -10.75
CA ALA A 46 13.11 -13.38 -10.78
C ALA A 46 12.46 -12.10 -11.34
N VAL A 47 11.72 -12.21 -12.44
CA VAL A 47 10.95 -11.10 -13.04
C VAL A 47 9.95 -10.52 -12.03
N ASN A 48 9.14 -11.36 -11.38
CA ASN A 48 8.18 -10.90 -10.39
C ASN A 48 8.87 -10.19 -9.22
N THR A 49 9.98 -10.72 -8.73
CA THR A 49 10.76 -10.11 -7.65
C THR A 49 11.28 -8.74 -8.06
N LEU A 50 11.78 -8.61 -9.29
CA LEU A 50 12.28 -7.35 -9.82
C LEU A 50 11.18 -6.29 -9.91
N LEU A 51 10.00 -6.64 -10.46
CA LEU A 51 8.85 -5.74 -10.55
C LEU A 51 8.28 -5.38 -9.17
N MET A 52 8.25 -6.32 -8.23
CA MET A 52 7.86 -6.08 -6.85
C MET A 52 8.82 -5.13 -6.11
N THR A 53 10.09 -5.09 -6.50
CA THR A 53 11.04 -4.13 -5.95
C THR A 53 10.67 -2.69 -6.36
N LEU A 54 10.22 -2.45 -7.59
CA LEU A 54 9.70 -1.14 -8.02
C LEU A 54 8.49 -0.72 -7.19
N PHE A 55 7.56 -1.64 -6.94
CA PHE A 55 6.42 -1.39 -6.05
C PHE A 55 6.89 -1.05 -4.63
N THR A 56 7.87 -1.77 -4.10
CA THR A 56 8.37 -1.57 -2.73
C THR A 56 9.03 -0.19 -2.58
N ILE A 57 9.80 0.26 -3.58
CA ILE A 57 10.40 1.61 -3.57
C ILE A 57 9.31 2.69 -3.52
N PHE A 58 8.26 2.54 -4.32
CA PHE A 58 7.11 3.44 -4.28
C PHE A 58 6.39 3.40 -2.93
N SER A 59 6.18 2.19 -2.37
CA SER A 59 5.47 2.02 -1.09
C SER A 59 6.18 2.74 0.05
N TYR A 60 7.50 2.71 0.14
CA TYR A 60 8.24 3.43 1.18
C TYR A 60 8.00 4.94 1.17
N VAL A 61 7.83 5.53 -0.01
CA VAL A 61 7.48 6.95 -0.11
C VAL A 61 6.02 7.17 0.30
N MET A 62 5.12 6.28 -0.12
CA MET A 62 3.70 6.37 0.22
C MET A 62 3.40 6.10 1.69
N ASP A 63 4.23 5.32 2.38
CA ASP A 63 4.15 5.13 3.83
C ASP A 63 4.31 6.48 4.57
N GLY A 64 5.16 7.38 4.06
CA GLY A 64 5.26 8.76 4.59
C GLY A 64 3.93 9.52 4.51
N PHE A 65 3.18 9.37 3.41
CA PHE A 65 1.84 9.96 3.27
C PHE A 65 0.81 9.27 4.16
N ALA A 66 0.89 7.95 4.32
CA ALA A 66 0.02 7.18 5.21
C ALA A 66 0.22 7.61 6.67
N TYR A 67 1.46 7.73 7.15
CA TYR A 67 1.76 8.23 8.51
C TYR A 67 1.31 9.67 8.73
N ALA A 68 1.50 10.55 7.73
CA ALA A 68 0.97 11.91 7.79
C ALA A 68 -0.58 11.91 7.84
N GLY A 69 -1.20 11.02 7.06
CA GLY A 69 -2.65 10.80 7.06
C GLY A 69 -3.17 10.35 8.41
N GLU A 70 -2.51 9.37 9.02
CA GLU A 70 -2.84 8.86 10.35
C GLU A 70 -2.77 9.99 11.40
N ALA A 71 -1.64 10.68 11.49
CA ALA A 71 -1.41 11.71 12.50
C ALA A 71 -2.38 12.89 12.37
N LEU A 72 -2.56 13.40 11.15
CA LEU A 72 -3.40 14.57 10.90
C LEU A 72 -4.89 14.24 10.98
N SER A 73 -5.32 13.10 10.45
CA SER A 73 -6.72 12.66 10.54
C SER A 73 -7.11 12.41 11.99
N GLY A 74 -6.26 11.74 12.76
CA GLY A 74 -6.48 11.53 14.20
C GLY A 74 -6.58 12.83 14.97
N LYS A 75 -5.71 13.81 14.68
CA LYS A 75 -5.74 15.14 15.31
C LYS A 75 -7.04 15.87 15.06
N TYR A 76 -7.47 16.01 13.82
CA TYR A 76 -8.68 16.75 13.47
C TYR A 76 -9.95 16.02 13.86
N TYR A 77 -9.96 14.71 13.77
CA TYR A 77 -11.08 13.88 14.24
C TYR A 77 -11.24 13.99 15.76
N GLY A 78 -10.16 13.88 16.53
CA GLY A 78 -10.18 14.03 17.98
C GLY A 78 -10.58 15.44 18.46
N ALA A 79 -10.30 16.47 17.65
CA ALA A 79 -10.72 17.85 17.89
C ALA A 79 -12.17 18.14 17.46
N GLY A 80 -12.84 17.20 16.75
CA GLY A 80 -14.17 17.42 16.19
C GLY A 80 -14.19 18.38 14.99
N ASP A 81 -13.02 18.72 14.44
CA ASP A 81 -12.86 19.65 13.30
C ASP A 81 -13.05 18.92 11.98
N LYS A 82 -14.28 18.84 11.51
CA LYS A 82 -14.65 18.22 10.24
C LYS A 82 -14.06 18.94 9.04
N GLN A 83 -13.92 20.27 9.11
CA GLN A 83 -13.40 21.05 8.00
C GLN A 83 -11.89 20.83 7.86
N GLY A 84 -11.14 20.85 8.95
CA GLY A 84 -9.72 20.53 8.97
C GLY A 84 -9.43 19.12 8.48
N LEU A 85 -10.26 18.15 8.89
CA LEU A 85 -10.17 16.76 8.43
C LEU A 85 -10.37 16.67 6.90
N HIS A 86 -11.43 17.30 6.38
CA HIS A 86 -11.72 17.28 4.93
C HIS A 86 -10.59 17.90 4.10
N VAL A 87 -10.09 19.05 4.52
CA VAL A 87 -8.96 19.74 3.86
C VAL A 87 -7.70 18.87 3.89
N THR A 88 -7.43 18.24 5.03
CA THR A 88 -6.27 17.34 5.19
C THR A 88 -6.35 16.16 4.23
N VAL A 89 -7.47 15.44 4.21
CA VAL A 89 -7.66 14.29 3.31
C VAL A 89 -7.53 14.71 1.85
N ARG A 90 -8.15 15.83 1.48
CA ARG A 90 -8.03 16.38 0.11
C ARG A 90 -6.57 16.67 -0.26
N ASN A 91 -5.82 17.32 0.62
CA ASN A 91 -4.42 17.64 0.37
C ASN A 91 -3.56 16.38 0.26
N LEU A 92 -3.79 15.38 1.10
CA LEU A 92 -3.10 14.08 1.02
C LEU A 92 -3.32 13.42 -0.34
N PHE A 93 -4.56 13.41 -0.83
CA PHE A 93 -4.85 12.89 -2.16
C PHE A 93 -4.17 13.70 -3.26
N GLN A 94 -4.21 15.03 -3.20
CA GLN A 94 -3.58 15.89 -4.23
C GLN A 94 -2.08 15.66 -4.30
N PHE A 95 -1.37 15.70 -3.16
CA PHE A 95 0.07 15.49 -3.12
C PHE A 95 0.45 14.03 -3.38
N GLY A 96 -0.33 13.08 -2.89
CA GLY A 96 -0.10 11.65 -3.15
C GLY A 96 -0.26 11.31 -4.63
N PHE A 97 -1.29 11.82 -5.30
CA PHE A 97 -1.44 11.65 -6.75
C PHE A 97 -0.33 12.34 -7.54
N LEU A 98 0.09 13.54 -7.14
CA LEU A 98 1.23 14.20 -7.76
C LEU A 98 2.48 13.32 -7.67
N MET A 99 2.75 12.74 -6.48
CA MET A 99 3.86 11.82 -6.27
C MET A 99 3.72 10.55 -7.11
N ALA A 100 2.52 9.97 -7.19
CA ALA A 100 2.27 8.79 -8.01
C ALA A 100 2.53 9.04 -9.50
N VAL A 101 2.15 10.21 -10.01
CA VAL A 101 2.43 10.63 -11.40
C VAL A 101 3.93 10.84 -11.61
N VAL A 102 4.65 11.42 -10.64
CA VAL A 102 6.11 11.56 -10.69
C VAL A 102 6.78 10.20 -10.76
N PHE A 103 6.39 9.25 -9.90
CA PHE A 103 6.94 7.89 -9.93
C PHE A 103 6.61 7.15 -11.22
N MET A 104 5.38 7.27 -11.73
CA MET A 104 5.01 6.72 -13.03
C MET A 104 5.92 7.29 -14.14
N GLY A 105 6.17 8.60 -14.15
CA GLY A 105 7.06 9.26 -15.10
C GLY A 105 8.50 8.76 -14.98
N ILE A 106 9.03 8.62 -13.76
CA ILE A 106 10.38 8.06 -13.50
C ILE A 106 10.49 6.64 -14.03
N TYR A 107 9.48 5.79 -13.78
CA TYR A 107 9.49 4.40 -14.24
C TYR A 107 9.32 4.30 -15.75
N MET A 108 8.52 5.16 -16.37
CA MET A 108 8.37 5.18 -17.83
C MET A 108 9.63 5.68 -18.54
N ILE A 109 10.26 6.76 -18.05
CA ILE A 109 11.47 7.36 -18.63
C ILE A 109 12.70 6.48 -18.33
N GLY A 110 12.82 6.02 -17.09
CA GLY A 110 13.91 5.15 -16.65
C GLY A 110 13.87 3.76 -17.28
N GLY A 111 12.66 3.25 -17.56
CA GLY A 111 12.41 2.02 -18.30
C GLY A 111 13.33 0.88 -17.87
N THR A 112 13.96 0.26 -18.87
CA THR A 112 14.92 -0.84 -18.65
C THR A 112 16.19 -0.41 -17.92
N GLY A 113 16.58 0.87 -17.98
CA GLY A 113 17.72 1.40 -17.22
C GLY A 113 17.53 1.25 -15.71
N PHE A 114 16.29 1.43 -15.23
CA PHE A 114 15.97 1.22 -13.81
C PHE A 114 16.05 -0.28 -13.44
N LEU A 115 15.68 -1.18 -14.36
CA LEU A 115 15.81 -2.62 -14.15
C LEU A 115 17.28 -3.04 -14.08
N HIS A 116 18.14 -2.47 -14.91
CA HIS A 116 19.59 -2.71 -14.87
C HIS A 116 20.28 -2.19 -13.61
N LEU A 117 19.67 -1.19 -12.93
CA LEU A 117 20.16 -0.74 -11.62
C LEU A 117 19.88 -1.77 -10.51
N LEU A 118 18.82 -2.59 -10.68
CA LEU A 118 18.39 -3.58 -9.70
C LEU A 118 18.98 -4.97 -9.92
N THR A 119 19.40 -5.29 -11.16
CA THR A 119 20.00 -6.60 -11.51
C THR A 119 20.97 -6.47 -12.66
N ASP A 120 22.07 -7.23 -12.60
CA ASP A 120 23.04 -7.36 -13.67
C ASP A 120 22.66 -8.45 -14.69
N ASP A 121 21.61 -9.23 -14.42
CA ASP A 121 21.16 -10.31 -15.31
C ASP A 121 20.31 -9.76 -16.46
N ASN A 122 20.93 -9.62 -17.63
CA ASN A 122 20.29 -9.16 -18.85
C ASN A 122 19.10 -10.04 -19.28
N ALA A 123 19.14 -11.35 -19.00
CA ALA A 123 18.04 -12.24 -19.37
C ALA A 123 16.78 -11.95 -18.55
N VAL A 124 16.95 -11.64 -17.26
CA VAL A 124 15.84 -11.22 -16.38
C VAL A 124 15.28 -9.88 -16.80
N VAL A 125 16.14 -8.91 -17.15
CA VAL A 125 15.73 -7.58 -17.63
C VAL A 125 14.90 -7.68 -18.91
N GLU A 126 15.36 -8.43 -19.90
CA GLU A 126 14.63 -8.64 -21.16
C GLU A 126 13.30 -9.38 -20.92
N ALA A 127 13.27 -10.38 -20.05
CA ALA A 127 12.04 -11.08 -19.67
C ALA A 127 11.06 -10.18 -18.90
N ALA A 128 11.53 -9.19 -18.14
CA ALA A 128 10.70 -8.24 -17.39
C ALA A 128 10.10 -7.12 -18.27
N ARG A 129 10.73 -6.82 -19.41
CA ARG A 129 10.36 -5.71 -20.30
C ARG A 129 8.88 -5.67 -20.71
N PRO A 130 8.23 -6.80 -21.11
CA PRO A 130 6.81 -6.80 -21.46
C PRO A 130 5.88 -6.45 -20.29
N TYR A 131 6.33 -6.67 -19.05
CA TYR A 131 5.55 -6.42 -17.84
C TYR A 131 5.80 -5.03 -17.22
N LEU A 132 6.85 -4.33 -17.67
CA LEU A 132 7.21 -3.01 -17.15
C LEU A 132 6.08 -1.98 -17.25
N PRO A 133 5.29 -1.89 -18.35
CA PRO A 133 4.17 -0.96 -18.42
C PRO A 133 3.16 -1.15 -17.31
N TRP A 134 2.87 -2.38 -16.90
CA TRP A 134 1.98 -2.68 -15.78
C TRP A 134 2.56 -2.16 -14.46
N ALA A 135 3.86 -2.35 -14.23
CA ALA A 135 4.54 -1.82 -13.06
C ALA A 135 4.52 -0.28 -13.00
N CYS A 136 4.58 0.40 -14.14
CA CYS A 136 4.50 1.85 -14.22
C CYS A 136 3.13 2.40 -13.78
N PHE A 137 2.04 1.64 -13.95
CA PHE A 137 0.70 2.06 -13.51
C PHE A 137 0.42 1.78 -12.02
N ILE A 138 1.19 0.92 -11.37
CA ILE A 138 1.01 0.57 -9.95
C ILE A 138 0.96 1.81 -9.04
N PRO A 139 1.84 2.83 -9.17
CA PRO A 139 1.80 4.02 -8.34
C PRO A 139 0.45 4.73 -8.38
N VAL A 140 -0.13 4.90 -9.57
CA VAL A 140 -1.40 5.63 -9.75
C VAL A 140 -2.59 4.87 -9.17
N VAL A 141 -2.60 3.55 -9.31
CA VAL A 141 -3.67 2.71 -8.75
C VAL A 141 -3.51 2.55 -7.24
N GLY A 142 -2.28 2.37 -6.77
CA GLY A 142 -1.97 2.09 -5.37
C GLY A 142 -2.09 3.28 -4.44
N VAL A 143 -1.88 4.51 -4.91
CA VAL A 143 -1.85 5.72 -4.07
C VAL A 143 -3.08 5.86 -3.17
N THR A 144 -4.25 5.55 -3.70
CA THR A 144 -5.53 5.64 -2.96
C THR A 144 -5.54 4.70 -1.75
N ALA A 145 -5.02 3.47 -1.92
CA ALA A 145 -4.98 2.48 -0.85
C ALA A 145 -4.06 2.94 0.30
N PHE A 146 -2.88 3.47 0.00
CA PHE A 146 -1.93 3.98 1.01
C PHE A 146 -2.50 5.15 1.80
N ILE A 147 -3.12 6.13 1.12
CA ILE A 147 -3.69 7.31 1.77
C ILE A 147 -4.86 6.91 2.67
N LEU A 148 -5.78 6.10 2.15
CA LEU A 148 -6.93 5.64 2.91
C LEU A 148 -6.51 4.77 4.11
N ASP A 149 -5.46 4.00 3.98
CA ASP A 149 -4.93 3.20 5.07
C ASP A 149 -4.54 4.06 6.27
N GLY A 150 -3.74 5.10 6.06
CA GLY A 150 -3.39 6.06 7.10
C GLY A 150 -4.61 6.80 7.67
N VAL A 151 -5.54 7.23 6.81
CA VAL A 151 -6.75 7.93 7.26
C VAL A 151 -7.63 7.02 8.12
N PHE A 152 -7.86 5.77 7.73
CA PHE A 152 -8.64 4.81 8.52
C PHE A 152 -8.03 4.55 9.90
N ILE A 153 -6.71 4.40 9.98
CA ILE A 153 -6.01 4.22 11.26
C ILE A 153 -6.19 5.48 12.13
N GLY A 154 -5.99 6.67 11.55
CA GLY A 154 -6.16 7.94 12.26
C GLY A 154 -7.59 8.16 12.78
N LEU A 155 -8.59 7.72 12.04
CA LEU A 155 -10.00 7.74 12.45
C LEU A 155 -10.38 6.60 13.42
N THR A 156 -9.47 5.67 13.68
CA THR A 156 -9.73 4.43 14.42
C THR A 156 -10.84 3.56 13.81
N ASP A 157 -11.12 3.72 12.51
CA ASP A 157 -12.07 2.89 11.76
C ASP A 157 -11.39 1.67 11.14
N THR A 158 -10.83 0.83 11.99
CA THR A 158 -10.12 -0.38 11.59
C THR A 158 -11.02 -1.45 10.99
N LYS A 159 -12.32 -1.41 11.29
CA LYS A 159 -13.31 -2.32 10.71
C LYS A 159 -13.53 -2.05 9.22
N GLY A 160 -13.69 -0.78 8.83
CA GLY A 160 -13.80 -0.37 7.43
C GLY A 160 -12.56 -0.75 6.64
N MET A 161 -11.38 -0.55 7.21
CA MET A 161 -10.10 -0.93 6.65
C MET A 161 -9.98 -2.46 6.46
N LEU A 162 -10.33 -3.26 7.47
CA LEU A 162 -10.32 -4.73 7.38
C LEU A 162 -11.30 -5.22 6.31
N PHE A 163 -12.53 -4.69 6.29
CA PHE A 163 -13.54 -5.08 5.32
C PHE A 163 -13.08 -4.82 3.88
N SER A 164 -12.54 -3.64 3.58
CA SER A 164 -12.02 -3.32 2.23
C SER A 164 -10.85 -4.23 1.83
N THR A 165 -9.95 -4.57 2.76
CA THR A 165 -8.85 -5.50 2.49
C THR A 165 -9.34 -6.92 2.21
N VAL A 166 -10.31 -7.42 3.00
CA VAL A 166 -10.90 -8.74 2.77
C VAL A 166 -11.61 -8.79 1.42
N MET A 167 -12.38 -7.75 1.05
CA MET A 167 -13.02 -7.66 -0.26
C MET A 167 -12.00 -7.66 -1.40
N ALA A 168 -10.92 -6.90 -1.26
CA ALA A 168 -9.83 -6.89 -2.25
C ALA A 168 -9.16 -8.27 -2.37
N MET A 169 -8.92 -8.95 -1.24
CA MET A 169 -8.37 -10.31 -1.24
C MET A 169 -9.31 -11.30 -1.94
N VAL A 170 -10.62 -11.25 -1.66
CA VAL A 170 -11.61 -12.11 -2.33
C VAL A 170 -11.61 -11.87 -3.83
N LEU A 171 -11.62 -10.60 -4.27
CA LEU A 171 -11.56 -10.25 -5.70
C LEU A 171 -10.25 -10.70 -6.37
N PHE A 172 -9.16 -10.77 -5.64
CA PHE A 172 -7.89 -11.27 -6.16
C PHE A 172 -7.91 -12.77 -6.43
N PHE A 173 -8.69 -13.56 -5.68
CA PHE A 173 -8.76 -15.03 -5.82
C PHE A 173 -9.90 -15.53 -6.73
N ILE A 174 -10.79 -14.64 -7.19
CA ILE A 174 -11.84 -14.95 -8.18
C ILE A 174 -11.35 -14.76 -9.60
#